data_4bc28224dea40116d8aadd00b7ecd065
#
_entry.id   4bc28224dea40116d8aadd00b7ecd065
#
_cell.length_a   1.000
_cell.length_b   1.000
_cell.length_c   1.000
_cell.angle_alpha   90.00
_cell.angle_beta   90.00
_cell.angle_gamma   90.00
#
_symmetry.space_group_name_H-M   'P 1'
#
loop_
_entity.id
_entity.type
_entity.pdbx_description
1 polymer ?
#
loop_
_entity_poly.entity_id
_entity_poly.type
_entity_poly.pdbx_seq_one_letter_code
_entity_poly.pdbx_strand_id
1 'polypeptide(L)'
;MSTLLLFNQTNFSTSNWWKLKSNILGYKDEFGDQIVTEIARNRCFRIVELDLKRKNLNDKSRYLVQLFEDGYLCWINIQGLEIVRCSNNYWKRFICDEVFIKNKIPLILKWIDLKSKELNKYKWGGTLGPDFDCSGLIQAAFMTQEIYIPRDSYQIMRFCKHLFNFPANADLLQMGDLLFFGDNNICNHVAIYSNKGIYYHSSGIEFGRNGIFKEKLYESKHDDKTSNYYRSKLICAGRITRSYVWNKTLR
;
A
#
# COMPACT_ATOMS: atom_id res chain seq x y z
N MET A 1 24.16 -8.11 -19.54
CA MET A 1 24.15 -6.63 -19.61
C MET A 1 22.72 -6.17 -19.80
N SER A 2 22.14 -5.45 -18.85
CA SER A 2 20.79 -4.87 -19.00
C SER A 2 20.94 -3.54 -19.73
N THR A 3 20.40 -3.45 -20.95
CA THR A 3 20.43 -2.23 -21.73
C THR A 3 19.54 -1.19 -21.06
N LEU A 4 20.10 -0.08 -20.62
CA LEU A 4 19.37 1.08 -20.15
C LEU A 4 18.66 1.69 -21.34
N LEU A 5 17.33 1.73 -21.31
CA LEU A 5 16.54 2.35 -22.37
C LEU A 5 15.97 3.66 -21.81
N LEU A 6 16.32 4.77 -22.44
CA LEU A 6 15.52 5.99 -22.36
C LEU A 6 14.20 5.74 -23.12
N PHE A 7 13.12 6.25 -22.59
CA PHE A 7 11.82 6.12 -23.18
C PHE A 7 11.79 6.62 -24.62
N ASN A 8 11.69 5.70 -25.58
CA ASN A 8 11.33 5.97 -26.97
C ASN A 8 10.11 5.13 -27.33
N GLN A 9 9.08 5.74 -27.86
CA GLN A 9 7.75 5.16 -28.15
C GLN A 9 7.75 3.84 -28.92
N THR A 10 8.77 3.58 -29.71
CA THR A 10 8.84 2.45 -30.64
C THR A 10 9.04 1.08 -29.98
N ASN A 11 9.39 1.04 -28.67
CA ASN A 11 9.82 -0.19 -28.01
C ASN A 11 8.86 -0.72 -26.94
N PHE A 12 7.69 -0.09 -26.75
CA PHE A 12 6.75 -0.52 -25.72
C PHE A 12 5.78 -1.57 -26.23
N SER A 13 5.62 -2.61 -25.44
CA SER A 13 4.63 -3.66 -25.62
C SER A 13 3.91 -3.88 -24.30
N THR A 14 2.61 -4.11 -24.35
CA THR A 14 1.78 -4.49 -23.21
C THR A 14 2.17 -5.84 -22.61
N SER A 15 2.95 -6.64 -23.35
CA SER A 15 3.46 -7.93 -22.91
C SER A 15 4.74 -7.84 -22.06
N ASN A 16 5.45 -6.71 -22.12
CA ASN A 16 6.71 -6.54 -21.42
C ASN A 16 6.53 -5.95 -20.02
N TRP A 17 7.38 -6.39 -19.12
CA TRP A 17 7.55 -5.79 -17.80
C TRP A 17 8.77 -4.88 -17.78
N TRP A 18 8.64 -3.75 -17.09
CA TRP A 18 9.65 -2.71 -16.99
C TRP A 18 9.97 -2.45 -15.53
N LYS A 19 11.23 -2.22 -15.22
CA LYS A 19 11.73 -1.93 -13.88
C LYS A 19 12.13 -0.46 -13.78
N LEU A 20 11.65 0.21 -12.76
CA LEU A 20 11.98 1.61 -12.47
C LEU A 20 13.41 1.76 -11.95
N LYS A 21 14.08 2.83 -12.37
CA LYS A 21 15.40 3.24 -11.88
C LYS A 21 15.34 4.39 -10.87
N SER A 22 14.20 5.04 -10.74
CA SER A 22 13.92 6.11 -9.78
C SER A 22 12.56 5.91 -9.11
N ASN A 23 12.33 6.61 -8.00
CA ASN A 23 11.01 6.72 -7.40
C ASN A 23 10.13 7.61 -8.27
N ILE A 24 8.86 7.25 -8.43
CA ILE A 24 7.90 8.03 -9.21
C ILE A 24 6.55 8.09 -8.50
N LEU A 25 5.68 8.99 -8.98
CA LEU A 25 4.29 9.12 -8.51
C LEU A 25 3.34 8.34 -9.41
N GLY A 26 2.37 7.67 -8.81
CA GLY A 26 1.22 7.08 -9.47
C GLY A 26 -0.02 7.93 -9.21
N TYR A 27 -0.78 8.19 -10.26
CA TYR A 27 -1.95 9.09 -10.24
C TYR A 27 -3.24 8.30 -10.46
N LYS A 28 -4.35 8.87 -10.01
CA LYS A 28 -5.68 8.27 -10.11
C LYS A 28 -6.18 8.18 -11.55
N ASP A 29 -5.89 9.20 -12.33
CA ASP A 29 -6.35 9.35 -13.70
C ASP A 29 -5.27 9.95 -14.61
N GLU A 30 -5.58 10.04 -15.89
CA GLU A 30 -4.64 10.48 -16.91
C GLU A 30 -4.24 11.95 -16.77
N PHE A 31 -5.15 12.82 -16.38
CA PHE A 31 -4.98 14.29 -16.45
C PHE A 31 -5.00 15.00 -15.09
N GLY A 32 -5.64 14.40 -14.08
CA GLY A 32 -5.76 14.99 -12.75
C GLY A 32 -4.50 14.87 -11.91
N ASP A 33 -4.38 15.69 -10.87
CA ASP A 33 -3.18 15.74 -10.03
C ASP A 33 -3.28 14.90 -8.74
N GLN A 34 -4.36 14.09 -8.63
CA GLN A 34 -4.55 13.24 -7.46
C GLN A 34 -3.57 12.08 -7.47
N ILE A 35 -2.60 12.12 -6.57
CA ILE A 35 -1.67 11.02 -6.30
C ILE A 35 -2.45 9.91 -5.57
N VAL A 36 -2.24 8.65 -5.97
CA VAL A 36 -2.82 7.48 -5.30
C VAL A 36 -1.77 6.54 -4.74
N THR A 37 -0.54 6.65 -5.23
CA THR A 37 0.59 5.87 -4.70
C THR A 37 1.91 6.52 -5.08
N GLU A 38 2.93 6.27 -4.26
CA GLU A 38 4.32 6.42 -4.67
C GLU A 38 4.85 5.05 -5.10
N ILE A 39 5.70 5.02 -6.11
CA ILE A 39 6.24 3.79 -6.66
C ILE A 39 7.75 3.80 -6.48
N ALA A 40 8.25 2.90 -5.65
CA ALA A 40 9.67 2.81 -5.34
C ALA A 40 10.52 2.47 -6.56
N ARG A 41 11.76 2.96 -6.56
CA ARG A 41 12.84 2.43 -7.40
C ARG A 41 12.87 0.90 -7.30
N ASN A 42 13.15 0.25 -8.38
CA ASN A 42 13.23 -1.20 -8.55
C ASN A 42 11.87 -1.92 -8.59
N ARG A 43 10.73 -1.27 -8.35
CA ARG A 43 9.43 -1.88 -8.63
C ARG A 43 9.25 -2.06 -10.13
N CYS A 44 8.49 -3.09 -10.48
CA CYS A 44 8.19 -3.41 -11.86
C CYS A 44 6.76 -3.05 -12.23
N PHE A 45 6.56 -2.68 -13.48
CA PHE A 45 5.25 -2.38 -14.03
C PHE A 45 5.14 -2.88 -15.47
N ARG A 46 3.93 -3.04 -15.94
CA ARG A 46 3.60 -3.18 -17.37
C ARG A 46 2.61 -2.09 -17.76
N ILE A 47 2.65 -1.68 -19.02
CA ILE A 47 1.62 -0.81 -19.60
C ILE A 47 0.40 -1.69 -19.88
N VAL A 48 -0.78 -1.24 -19.43
CA VAL A 48 -2.03 -1.99 -19.58
C VAL A 48 -2.62 -1.77 -20.95
N GLU A 49 -2.57 -0.53 -21.43
CA GLU A 49 -3.14 -0.12 -22.69
C GLU A 49 -2.17 0.83 -23.44
N LEU A 50 -1.90 0.50 -24.69
CA LEU A 50 -1.15 1.35 -25.61
C LEU A 50 -2.14 1.98 -26.59
N ASP A 51 -2.41 3.26 -26.44
CA ASP A 51 -3.10 4.01 -27.47
C ASP A 51 -2.13 4.31 -28.63
N LEU A 52 -2.10 3.42 -29.63
CA LEU A 52 -1.26 3.54 -30.82
C LEU A 52 -1.66 4.73 -31.72
N LYS A 53 -2.81 5.36 -31.47
CA LYS A 53 -3.29 6.54 -32.22
C LYS A 53 -2.75 7.86 -31.68
N ARG A 54 -2.10 7.85 -30.52
CA ARG A 54 -1.48 9.04 -29.94
C ARG A 54 -0.21 9.42 -30.68
N LYS A 55 -0.38 10.08 -31.83
CA LYS A 55 0.74 10.60 -32.65
C LYS A 55 1.41 11.85 -32.08
N ASN A 56 0.78 12.56 -31.15
CA ASN A 56 1.31 13.77 -30.54
C ASN A 56 1.43 13.60 -29.02
N LEU A 57 2.64 13.31 -28.57
CA LEU A 57 3.02 13.35 -27.16
C LEU A 57 3.26 14.81 -26.75
N ASN A 58 2.22 15.58 -26.58
CA ASN A 58 2.33 16.80 -25.83
C ASN A 58 2.51 16.45 -24.35
N ASP A 59 3.62 16.77 -23.84
CA ASP A 59 4.22 16.90 -22.49
C ASP A 59 3.49 16.41 -21.21
N LYS A 60 2.26 15.91 -21.25
CA LYS A 60 1.49 15.54 -20.04
C LYS A 60 0.76 14.20 -20.11
N SER A 61 0.93 13.40 -21.14
CA SER A 61 0.21 12.14 -21.25
C SER A 61 0.80 11.09 -20.30
N ARG A 62 0.00 10.68 -19.35
CA ARG A 62 0.29 9.53 -18.47
C ARG A 62 -0.15 8.24 -19.15
N TYR A 63 0.41 7.13 -18.70
CA TYR A 63 0.06 5.80 -19.14
C TYR A 63 -0.52 4.99 -18.00
N LEU A 64 -1.60 4.27 -18.28
CA LEU A 64 -2.15 3.32 -17.32
C LEU A 64 -1.20 2.12 -17.21
N VAL A 65 -0.72 1.90 -16.00
CA VAL A 65 0.19 0.79 -15.70
C VAL A 65 -0.36 -0.11 -14.61
N GLN A 66 0.12 -1.34 -14.62
CA GLN A 66 -0.12 -2.30 -13.56
C GLN A 66 1.21 -2.63 -12.89
N LEU A 67 1.28 -2.43 -11.59
CA LEU A 67 2.45 -2.79 -10.78
C LEU A 67 2.53 -4.30 -10.62
N PHE A 68 3.76 -4.84 -10.62
CA PHE A 68 3.95 -6.30 -10.59
C PHE A 68 3.67 -6.88 -9.20
N GLU A 69 4.09 -6.18 -8.15
CA GLU A 69 4.14 -6.72 -6.81
C GLU A 69 2.74 -6.88 -6.21
N ASP A 70 1.87 -5.90 -6.42
CA ASP A 70 0.53 -5.84 -5.84
C ASP A 70 -0.61 -5.77 -6.87
N GLY A 71 -0.28 -5.73 -8.17
CA GLY A 71 -1.25 -5.61 -9.25
C GLY A 71 -1.96 -4.26 -9.31
N TYR A 72 -1.49 -3.26 -8.55
CA TYR A 72 -2.13 -1.96 -8.46
C TYR A 72 -2.12 -1.24 -9.80
N LEU A 73 -3.28 -0.68 -10.17
CA LEU A 73 -3.46 0.10 -11.39
C LEU A 73 -3.34 1.59 -11.05
N CYS A 74 -2.47 2.28 -11.76
CA CYS A 74 -2.34 3.73 -11.64
C CYS A 74 -1.80 4.34 -12.93
N TRP A 75 -1.91 5.65 -13.06
CA TRP A 75 -1.36 6.39 -14.18
C TRP A 75 0.01 6.95 -13.81
N ILE A 76 0.99 6.80 -14.69
CA ILE A 76 2.35 7.32 -14.49
C ILE A 76 2.79 8.18 -15.65
N ASN A 77 3.58 9.22 -15.35
CA ASN A 77 4.32 9.93 -16.39
C ASN A 77 5.58 9.13 -16.69
N ILE A 78 5.76 8.69 -17.93
CA ILE A 78 6.92 7.92 -18.36
C ILE A 78 7.92 8.74 -19.18
N GLN A 79 7.62 9.99 -19.47
CA GLN A 79 8.53 10.87 -20.19
C GLN A 79 9.80 11.12 -19.38
N GLY A 80 10.96 10.87 -19.98
CA GLY A 80 12.25 11.01 -19.31
C GLY A 80 12.56 9.96 -18.24
N LEU A 81 11.72 8.92 -18.07
CA LEU A 81 12.00 7.85 -17.12
C LEU A 81 13.13 6.95 -17.62
N GLU A 82 14.07 6.69 -16.72
CA GLU A 82 15.02 5.60 -16.88
C GLU A 82 14.36 4.29 -16.43
N ILE A 83 14.22 3.37 -17.38
CA ILE A 83 13.64 2.05 -17.15
C ILE A 83 14.52 0.95 -17.75
N VAL A 84 14.35 -0.27 -17.24
CA VAL A 84 15.03 -1.45 -17.74
C VAL A 84 13.99 -2.52 -18.02
N ARG A 85 14.10 -3.16 -19.19
CA ARG A 85 13.25 -4.31 -19.50
C ARG A 85 13.56 -5.47 -18.57
N CYS A 86 12.53 -6.02 -17.92
CA CYS A 86 12.67 -7.23 -17.13
C CYS A 86 12.77 -8.45 -18.06
N SER A 87 13.71 -9.36 -17.80
CA SER A 87 13.72 -10.65 -18.46
C SER A 87 12.55 -11.51 -17.97
N ASN A 88 12.04 -12.41 -18.81
CA ASN A 88 10.89 -13.27 -18.52
C ASN A 88 11.09 -14.17 -17.28
N ASN A 89 12.33 -14.35 -16.80
CA ASN A 89 12.69 -15.16 -15.64
C ASN A 89 12.97 -14.32 -14.39
N TYR A 90 12.68 -13.04 -14.39
CA TYR A 90 13.19 -12.11 -13.37
C TYR A 90 12.46 -12.23 -12.02
N TRP A 91 11.27 -12.83 -11.95
CA TRP A 91 10.49 -12.84 -10.72
C TRP A 91 9.91 -14.22 -10.41
N LYS A 92 10.57 -14.91 -9.49
CA LYS A 92 9.88 -15.89 -8.65
C LYS A 92 9.30 -15.10 -7.47
N ARG A 93 7.97 -14.96 -7.42
CA ARG A 93 7.31 -14.39 -6.24
C ARG A 93 7.60 -15.31 -5.06
N PHE A 94 8.10 -14.74 -3.99
CA PHE A 94 8.18 -15.44 -2.73
C PHE A 94 6.76 -15.54 -2.16
N ILE A 95 6.21 -16.74 -2.09
CA ILE A 95 4.89 -16.99 -1.52
C ILE A 95 5.09 -17.32 -0.05
N CYS A 96 4.70 -16.38 0.82
CA CYS A 96 4.75 -16.58 2.25
C CYS A 96 3.50 -17.32 2.73
N ASP A 97 3.68 -18.21 3.69
CA ASP A 97 2.59 -18.81 4.46
C ASP A 97 2.35 -18.07 5.79
N GLU A 98 1.33 -18.51 6.52
CA GLU A 98 0.94 -17.90 7.80
C GLU A 98 2.06 -18.00 8.85
N VAL A 99 2.80 -19.10 8.89
CA VAL A 99 3.89 -19.31 9.85
C VAL A 99 5.03 -18.34 9.59
N PHE A 100 5.45 -18.21 8.33
CA PHE A 100 6.46 -17.24 7.94
C PHE A 100 6.04 -15.82 8.33
N ILE A 101 4.81 -15.41 7.98
CA ILE A 101 4.31 -14.07 8.27
C ILE A 101 4.28 -13.82 9.78
N LYS A 102 3.74 -14.75 10.56
CA LYS A 102 3.69 -14.64 12.02
C LYS A 102 5.07 -14.39 12.63
N ASN A 103 6.09 -15.08 12.15
CA ASN A 103 7.48 -14.92 12.62
C ASN A 103 8.08 -13.54 12.24
N LYS A 104 7.52 -12.87 11.22
CA LYS A 104 7.98 -11.54 10.76
C LYS A 104 7.25 -10.37 11.44
N ILE A 105 6.10 -10.60 12.05
CA ILE A 105 5.31 -9.55 12.70
C ILE A 105 6.11 -8.70 13.70
N PRO A 106 6.96 -9.26 14.57
CA PRO A 106 7.75 -8.43 15.49
C PRO A 106 8.67 -7.44 14.77
N LEU A 107 9.25 -7.83 13.62
CA LEU A 107 10.11 -6.96 12.81
C LEU A 107 9.30 -5.87 12.11
N ILE A 108 8.12 -6.21 11.60
CA ILE A 108 7.17 -5.27 10.98
C ILE A 108 6.76 -4.20 12.00
N LEU A 109 6.34 -4.60 13.20
CA LEU A 109 5.94 -3.68 14.27
C LEU A 109 7.11 -2.82 14.76
N LYS A 110 8.31 -3.41 14.89
CA LYS A 110 9.52 -2.65 15.22
C LYS A 110 9.81 -1.57 14.18
N TRP A 111 9.68 -1.90 12.89
CA TRP A 111 9.88 -0.92 11.83
C TRP A 111 8.87 0.23 11.92
N ILE A 112 7.58 -0.06 12.14
CA ILE A 112 6.55 0.97 12.32
C ILE A 112 6.84 1.84 13.55
N ASP A 113 7.24 1.24 14.68
CA ASP A 113 7.61 1.97 15.89
C ASP A 113 8.79 2.91 15.67
N LEU A 114 9.79 2.49 14.89
CA LEU A 114 10.91 3.36 14.51
C LEU A 114 10.42 4.52 13.63
N LYS A 115 9.58 4.24 12.62
CA LYS A 115 9.03 5.27 11.74
C LYS A 115 8.13 6.26 12.47
N SER A 116 7.39 5.83 13.48
CA SER A 116 6.57 6.74 14.29
C SER A 116 7.37 7.75 15.12
N LYS A 117 8.67 7.51 15.32
CA LYS A 117 9.59 8.40 16.05
C LYS A 117 10.32 9.38 15.15
N GLU A 118 10.32 9.14 13.84
CA GLU A 118 10.86 10.07 12.85
C GLU A 118 9.88 11.24 12.64
N LEU A 119 10.38 12.39 12.22
CA LEU A 119 9.50 13.48 11.76
C LEU A 119 8.73 13.01 10.53
N ASN A 120 7.42 12.91 10.66
CA ASN A 120 6.55 12.42 9.60
C ASN A 120 5.20 13.16 9.62
N LYS A 121 4.51 13.16 8.47
CA LYS A 121 3.16 13.68 8.30
C LYS A 121 2.30 12.67 7.57
N TYR A 122 1.00 12.83 7.67
CA TYR A 122 0.08 12.12 6.80
C TYR A 122 0.20 12.65 5.37
N LYS A 123 0.37 11.74 4.41
CA LYS A 123 0.44 12.07 3.00
C LYS A 123 -0.43 11.09 2.21
N TRP A 124 -1.50 11.59 1.63
CA TRP A 124 -2.34 10.77 0.74
C TRP A 124 -1.51 10.20 -0.41
N GLY A 125 -1.64 8.89 -0.65
CA GLY A 125 -0.81 8.18 -1.64
C GLY A 125 0.62 7.86 -1.17
N GLY A 126 1.03 8.29 0.02
CA GLY A 126 2.37 8.08 0.56
C GLY A 126 2.66 6.61 0.89
N THR A 127 3.75 6.07 0.35
CA THR A 127 4.20 4.68 0.56
C THR A 127 5.71 4.54 0.75
N LEU A 128 6.48 5.61 0.48
CA LEU A 128 7.95 5.54 0.53
C LEU A 128 8.55 6.10 1.82
N GLY A 129 7.76 6.87 2.57
CA GLY A 129 8.20 7.55 3.78
C GLY A 129 9.06 8.80 3.53
N PRO A 130 9.27 9.61 4.58
CA PRO A 130 8.77 9.39 5.95
C PRO A 130 7.26 9.54 6.09
N ASP A 131 6.58 10.13 5.09
CA ASP A 131 5.17 10.49 5.09
C ASP A 131 4.34 9.39 4.43
N PHE A 132 3.40 8.83 5.17
CA PHE A 132 2.58 7.70 4.72
C PHE A 132 1.08 8.03 4.81
N ASP A 133 0.26 7.42 3.94
CA ASP A 133 -1.15 7.21 4.26
C ASP A 133 -1.35 5.95 5.10
N CYS A 134 -2.59 5.68 5.51
CA CYS A 134 -2.89 4.57 6.41
C CYS A 134 -2.49 3.20 5.82
N SER A 135 -2.93 2.90 4.61
CA SER A 135 -2.64 1.62 3.94
C SER A 135 -1.22 1.56 3.39
N GLY A 136 -0.64 2.70 2.99
CA GLY A 136 0.75 2.81 2.55
C GLY A 136 1.75 2.49 3.66
N LEU A 137 1.49 2.93 4.91
CA LEU A 137 2.28 2.55 6.07
C LEU A 137 2.28 1.03 6.26
N ILE A 138 1.09 0.41 6.23
CA ILE A 138 0.96 -1.04 6.40
C ILE A 138 1.64 -1.78 5.26
N GLN A 139 1.38 -1.39 4.01
CA GLN A 139 1.99 -2.01 2.83
C GLN A 139 3.52 -1.91 2.88
N ALA A 140 4.07 -0.73 3.19
CA ALA A 140 5.52 -0.52 3.29
C ALA A 140 6.12 -1.38 4.42
N ALA A 141 5.48 -1.47 5.58
CA ALA A 141 5.96 -2.26 6.70
C ALA A 141 6.04 -3.76 6.35
N PHE A 142 5.00 -4.33 5.74
CA PHE A 142 5.02 -5.71 5.28
C PHE A 142 6.06 -5.95 4.17
N MET A 143 6.21 -4.99 3.25
CA MET A 143 7.19 -5.07 2.17
C MET A 143 8.64 -5.12 2.67
N THR A 144 8.95 -4.56 3.85
CA THR A 144 10.30 -4.69 4.47
C THR A 144 10.69 -6.14 4.75
N GLN A 145 9.70 -7.03 4.82
CA GLN A 145 9.87 -8.47 5.04
C GLN A 145 9.52 -9.29 3.79
N GLU A 146 9.49 -8.64 2.61
CA GLU A 146 9.14 -9.26 1.32
C GLU A 146 7.72 -9.87 1.28
N ILE A 147 6.84 -9.40 2.16
CA ILE A 147 5.44 -9.80 2.20
C ILE A 147 4.63 -8.76 1.44
N TYR A 148 4.06 -9.15 0.31
CA TYR A 148 3.24 -8.26 -0.52
C TYR A 148 1.77 -8.34 -0.11
N ILE A 149 1.12 -7.18 -0.01
CA ILE A 149 -0.30 -7.02 0.30
C ILE A 149 -0.91 -5.98 -0.66
N PRO A 150 -2.23 -5.95 -0.85
CA PRO A 150 -2.88 -4.94 -1.68
C PRO A 150 -2.58 -3.50 -1.22
N ARG A 151 -2.82 -2.51 -2.10
CA ARG A 151 -2.50 -1.10 -1.84
C ARG A 151 -3.55 -0.39 -0.98
N ASP A 152 -4.83 -0.56 -1.31
CA ASP A 152 -5.90 0.21 -0.68
C ASP A 152 -6.48 -0.52 0.54
N SER A 153 -6.89 0.23 1.57
CA SER A 153 -7.42 -0.32 2.82
C SER A 153 -8.57 -1.31 2.61
N TYR A 154 -9.52 -1.00 1.72
CA TYR A 154 -10.64 -1.90 1.41
C TYR A 154 -10.19 -3.18 0.68
N GLN A 155 -9.12 -3.11 -0.13
CA GLN A 155 -8.54 -4.28 -0.79
C GLN A 155 -7.82 -5.16 0.23
N ILE A 156 -7.08 -4.54 1.17
CA ILE A 156 -6.42 -5.25 2.27
C ILE A 156 -7.47 -5.96 3.13
N MET A 157 -8.56 -5.28 3.48
CA MET A 157 -9.65 -5.88 4.25
C MET A 157 -10.22 -7.14 3.58
N ARG A 158 -10.49 -7.07 2.27
CA ARG A 158 -10.99 -8.21 1.48
C ARG A 158 -9.98 -9.35 1.34
N PHE A 159 -8.69 -9.02 1.37
CA PHE A 159 -7.61 -10.00 1.24
C PHE A 159 -7.32 -10.75 2.55
N CYS A 160 -7.49 -10.10 3.70
CA CYS A 160 -7.28 -10.69 5.01
C CYS A 160 -8.18 -11.90 5.25
N LYS A 161 -7.68 -12.85 6.04
CA LYS A 161 -8.55 -13.78 6.76
C LYS A 161 -9.37 -12.95 7.76
N HIS A 162 -10.69 -12.89 7.55
CA HIS A 162 -11.59 -12.23 8.48
C HIS A 162 -11.55 -12.91 9.85
N LEU A 163 -11.46 -12.13 10.92
CA LEU A 163 -11.45 -12.64 12.29
C LEU A 163 -12.83 -12.47 12.94
N PHE A 164 -13.27 -11.23 13.10
CA PHE A 164 -14.56 -10.88 13.71
C PHE A 164 -14.93 -9.43 13.41
N ASN A 165 -16.21 -9.11 13.63
CA ASN A 165 -16.72 -7.74 13.60
C ASN A 165 -16.74 -7.14 15.02
N PHE A 166 -16.49 -5.86 15.13
CA PHE A 166 -16.64 -5.13 16.38
C PHE A 166 -18.13 -4.85 16.68
N PRO A 167 -18.48 -4.74 17.99
CA PRO A 167 -17.63 -4.58 19.17
C PRO A 167 -17.17 -5.88 19.84
N ALA A 168 -17.44 -7.04 19.29
CA ALA A 168 -17.15 -8.32 19.95
C ALA A 168 -15.69 -8.79 19.80
N ASN A 169 -15.21 -9.59 20.77
CA ASN A 169 -14.02 -10.44 20.66
C ASN A 169 -12.65 -9.76 20.52
N ALA A 170 -12.49 -8.51 20.94
CA ALA A 170 -11.21 -7.79 20.86
C ALA A 170 -10.05 -8.50 21.61
N ASP A 171 -10.36 -9.35 22.60
CA ASP A 171 -9.36 -10.15 23.34
C ASP A 171 -8.73 -11.27 22.50
N LEU A 172 -9.31 -11.59 21.34
CA LEU A 172 -8.77 -12.56 20.40
C LEU A 172 -7.70 -11.99 19.47
N LEU A 173 -7.45 -10.68 19.51
CA LEU A 173 -6.45 -10.03 18.70
C LEU A 173 -5.03 -10.51 19.03
N GLN A 174 -4.25 -10.74 17.99
CA GLN A 174 -2.84 -11.04 18.08
C GLN A 174 -2.03 -9.92 17.44
N MET A 175 -0.78 -9.77 17.86
CA MET A 175 0.15 -8.83 17.22
C MET A 175 0.17 -9.04 15.70
N GLY A 176 0.05 -7.94 14.95
CA GLY A 176 0.03 -7.96 13.49
C GLY A 176 -1.36 -8.09 12.88
N ASP A 177 -2.42 -8.31 13.66
CA ASP A 177 -3.78 -8.23 13.16
C ASP A 177 -4.09 -6.82 12.69
N LEU A 178 -4.83 -6.71 11.60
CA LEU A 178 -5.23 -5.44 11.03
C LEU A 178 -6.63 -5.06 11.52
N LEU A 179 -6.78 -3.80 11.85
CA LEU A 179 -8.04 -3.19 12.26
C LEU A 179 -8.54 -2.32 11.11
N PHE A 180 -9.81 -2.48 10.75
CA PHE A 180 -10.42 -1.77 9.63
C PHE A 180 -11.52 -0.85 10.12
N PHE A 181 -11.51 0.38 9.61
CA PHE A 181 -12.39 1.46 10.03
C PHE A 181 -13.12 2.05 8.83
N GLY A 182 -14.29 2.60 9.08
CA GLY A 182 -15.09 3.27 8.08
C GLY A 182 -16.54 3.44 8.49
N ASP A 183 -17.38 3.81 7.52
CA ASP A 183 -18.80 4.03 7.71
C ASP A 183 -19.62 3.05 6.87
N ASN A 184 -20.75 2.61 7.39
CA ASN A 184 -21.69 1.72 6.68
C ASN A 184 -21.01 0.48 6.08
N ASN A 185 -20.04 -0.11 6.79
CA ASN A 185 -19.21 -1.23 6.34
C ASN A 185 -18.31 -0.91 5.12
N ILE A 186 -18.16 0.36 4.75
CA ILE A 186 -17.23 0.79 3.71
C ILE A 186 -15.89 1.14 4.37
N CYS A 187 -14.90 0.29 4.17
CA CYS A 187 -13.57 0.48 4.73
C CYS A 187 -12.84 1.62 4.00
N ASN A 188 -12.40 2.62 4.75
CA ASN A 188 -11.60 3.73 4.26
C ASN A 188 -10.30 3.96 5.04
N HIS A 189 -10.09 3.20 6.15
CA HIS A 189 -8.90 3.34 6.97
C HIS A 189 -8.47 1.98 7.53
N VAL A 190 -7.17 1.84 7.80
CA VAL A 190 -6.56 0.62 8.33
C VAL A 190 -5.47 0.94 9.35
N ALA A 191 -5.38 0.10 10.37
CA ALA A 191 -4.35 0.12 11.39
C ALA A 191 -3.78 -1.28 11.63
N ILE A 192 -2.66 -1.37 12.36
CA ILE A 192 -2.07 -2.64 12.78
C ILE A 192 -2.02 -2.73 14.30
N TYR A 193 -2.58 -3.81 14.82
CA TYR A 193 -2.58 -4.09 16.25
C TYR A 193 -1.18 -4.51 16.72
N SER A 194 -0.72 -3.87 17.79
CA SER A 194 0.58 -4.17 18.39
C SER A 194 0.43 -5.15 19.56
N ASN A 195 -0.08 -4.69 20.67
CA ASN A 195 -0.40 -5.51 21.85
C ASN A 195 -1.17 -4.68 22.89
N LYS A 196 -1.69 -5.33 23.92
CA LYS A 196 -2.31 -4.68 25.10
C LYS A 196 -3.29 -3.55 24.74
N GLY A 197 -4.08 -3.76 23.68
CA GLY A 197 -5.05 -2.76 23.22
C GLY A 197 -4.43 -1.57 22.47
N ILE A 198 -3.16 -1.62 22.08
CA ILE A 198 -2.47 -0.58 21.31
C ILE A 198 -2.41 -0.95 19.84
N TYR A 199 -2.69 -0.01 18.95
CA TYR A 199 -2.48 -0.14 17.52
C TYR A 199 -1.76 1.08 16.94
N TYR A 200 -1.14 0.90 15.78
CA TYR A 200 -0.51 1.96 15.00
C TYR A 200 -1.29 2.24 13.73
N HIS A 201 -1.37 3.50 13.38
CA HIS A 201 -1.89 3.96 12.09
C HIS A 201 -1.24 5.26 11.64
N SER A 202 -1.34 5.59 10.36
CA SER A 202 -1.08 6.94 9.86
C SER A 202 -2.42 7.64 9.64
N SER A 203 -2.62 8.81 10.25
CA SER A 203 -3.88 9.54 10.28
C SER A 203 -3.70 10.99 9.87
N GLY A 204 -4.69 11.54 9.14
CA GLY A 204 -4.70 12.92 8.68
C GLY A 204 -4.96 13.92 9.79
N ILE A 205 -4.63 15.19 9.50
CA ILE A 205 -4.81 16.30 10.43
C ILE A 205 -6.28 16.57 10.73
N GLU A 206 -7.16 16.30 9.78
CA GLU A 206 -8.61 16.44 9.88
C GLU A 206 -9.23 15.51 10.93
N PHE A 207 -8.52 14.44 11.31
CA PHE A 207 -8.91 13.50 12.36
C PHE A 207 -8.16 13.72 13.68
N GLY A 208 -7.46 14.86 13.82
CA GLY A 208 -6.77 15.26 15.05
C GLY A 208 -5.37 14.69 15.23
N ARG A 209 -4.80 14.04 14.18
CA ARG A 209 -3.39 13.62 14.12
C ARG A 209 -2.72 14.31 12.93
N ASN A 210 -1.57 13.93 12.55
CA ASN A 210 -0.92 14.24 11.27
C ASN A 210 0.34 13.37 11.17
N GLY A 211 0.16 12.10 10.79
CA GLY A 211 1.25 11.15 10.67
C GLY A 211 0.99 9.84 11.41
N ILE A 212 2.08 9.17 11.83
CA ILE A 212 2.03 7.85 12.46
C ILE A 212 1.86 8.00 13.97
N PHE A 213 0.75 7.47 14.49
CA PHE A 213 0.38 7.54 15.91
C PHE A 213 0.03 6.17 16.49
N LYS A 214 0.12 6.10 17.81
CA LYS A 214 -0.39 5.00 18.62
C LYS A 214 -1.73 5.40 19.21
N GLU A 215 -2.71 4.52 19.08
CA GLU A 215 -4.03 4.70 19.68
C GLU A 215 -4.40 3.51 20.54
N LYS A 216 -5.36 3.73 21.44
CA LYS A 216 -5.92 2.68 22.30
C LYS A 216 -7.23 2.17 21.71
N LEU A 217 -7.36 0.85 21.69
CA LEU A 217 -8.57 0.16 21.27
C LEU A 217 -9.68 0.27 22.33
N TYR A 218 -9.29 0.29 23.60
CA TYR A 218 -10.23 0.34 24.73
C TYR A 218 -10.36 1.76 25.27
N GLU A 219 -11.51 2.06 25.83
CA GLU A 219 -11.75 3.33 26.51
C GLU A 219 -10.78 3.57 27.68
N SER A 220 -10.39 4.81 27.83
CA SER A 220 -9.51 5.27 28.88
C SER A 220 -10.02 6.62 29.41
N LYS A 221 -9.80 6.89 30.68
CA LYS A 221 -10.15 8.19 31.30
C LYS A 221 -9.47 9.40 30.66
N HIS A 222 -8.44 9.17 29.87
CA HIS A 222 -7.63 10.21 29.20
C HIS A 222 -7.80 10.20 27.68
N ASP A 223 -8.91 9.64 27.17
CA ASP A 223 -9.16 9.61 25.74
C ASP A 223 -9.49 10.99 25.19
N ASP A 224 -8.89 11.29 24.06
CA ASP A 224 -9.20 12.47 23.28
C ASP A 224 -10.28 12.19 22.21
N LYS A 225 -10.69 13.26 21.52
CA LYS A 225 -11.70 13.16 20.46
C LYS A 225 -11.29 12.22 19.34
N THR A 226 -10.00 12.14 19.03
CA THR A 226 -9.46 11.29 17.95
C THR A 226 -9.59 9.81 18.29
N SER A 227 -9.19 9.40 19.49
CA SER A 227 -9.33 8.02 19.95
C SER A 227 -10.79 7.57 19.95
N ASN A 228 -11.71 8.44 20.41
CA ASN A 228 -13.16 8.18 20.38
C ASN A 228 -13.68 8.06 18.95
N TYR A 229 -13.24 8.95 18.04
CA TYR A 229 -13.61 8.90 16.63
C TYR A 229 -13.24 7.55 16.02
N TYR A 230 -11.98 7.12 16.12
CA TYR A 230 -11.56 5.86 15.52
C TYR A 230 -12.28 4.65 16.13
N ARG A 231 -12.51 4.62 17.44
CA ARG A 231 -13.30 3.52 18.05
C ARG A 231 -14.71 3.44 17.49
N SER A 232 -15.36 4.59 17.28
CA SER A 232 -16.73 4.61 16.72
C SER A 232 -16.81 4.15 15.27
N LYS A 233 -15.66 4.17 14.55
CA LYS A 233 -15.54 3.78 13.13
C LYS A 233 -15.03 2.36 12.92
N LEU A 234 -14.73 1.63 13.99
CA LEU A 234 -14.14 0.30 13.91
C LEU A 234 -15.16 -0.71 13.38
N ILE A 235 -14.83 -1.36 12.25
CA ILE A 235 -15.71 -2.31 11.54
C ILE A 235 -15.37 -3.74 11.94
N CYS A 236 -14.15 -4.17 11.63
CA CYS A 236 -13.73 -5.55 11.81
C CYS A 236 -12.21 -5.67 11.97
N ALA A 237 -11.78 -6.87 12.33
CA ALA A 237 -10.38 -7.27 12.33
C ALA A 237 -10.10 -8.36 11.30
N GLY A 238 -8.88 -8.38 10.77
CA GLY A 238 -8.42 -9.39 9.84
C GLY A 238 -6.93 -9.69 10.00
N ARG A 239 -6.50 -10.84 9.49
CA ARG A 239 -5.11 -11.31 9.58
C ARG A 239 -4.54 -11.60 8.21
N ILE A 240 -3.30 -11.14 7.97
CA ILE A 240 -2.53 -11.53 6.79
C ILE A 240 -1.97 -12.93 7.03
N THR A 241 -2.39 -13.89 6.20
CA THR A 241 -1.99 -15.31 6.32
C THR A 241 -1.21 -15.81 5.11
N ARG A 242 -1.06 -15.00 4.09
CA ARG A 242 -0.32 -15.32 2.86
C ARG A 242 0.12 -14.04 2.15
N SER A 243 1.09 -14.14 1.23
CA SER A 243 1.39 -13.06 0.29
C SER A 243 0.26 -12.88 -0.72
N TYR A 244 0.00 -11.63 -1.08
CA TYR A 244 -0.93 -11.31 -2.15
C TYR A 244 -0.35 -11.68 -3.51
N VAL A 245 -1.11 -12.42 -4.27
CA VAL A 245 -0.82 -12.76 -5.66
C VAL A 245 -2.01 -12.32 -6.49
N TRP A 246 -1.86 -11.21 -7.22
CA TRP A 246 -2.90 -10.80 -8.14
C TRP A 246 -2.92 -11.73 -9.37
N ASN A 247 -4.11 -12.17 -9.76
CA ASN A 247 -4.31 -12.99 -10.95
C ASN A 247 -4.76 -12.11 -12.12
N LYS A 248 -4.24 -12.40 -13.33
CA LYS A 248 -4.68 -11.76 -14.58
C LYS A 248 -6.19 -11.91 -14.86
N THR A 249 -6.87 -12.82 -14.19
CA THR A 249 -8.24 -13.27 -14.45
C THR A 249 -9.32 -12.55 -13.65
N LEU A 250 -8.96 -11.68 -12.72
CA LEU A 250 -9.96 -10.84 -12.02
C LEU A 250 -10.01 -9.47 -12.70
N ARG A 251 -10.71 -9.40 -13.81
CA ARG A 251 -11.26 -8.16 -14.41
C ARG A 251 -12.60 -7.86 -13.79
#